data_4c874e40127ac5f1f8c8c2a1b3482ad6
#
_entry.id   4c874e40127ac5f1f8c8c2a1b3482ad6
#
_cell.length_a   1.000
_cell.length_b   1.000
_cell.length_c   1.000
_cell.angle_alpha   90.00
_cell.angle_beta   90.00
_cell.angle_gamma   90.00
#
_symmetry.space_group_name_H-M   'P 1'
#
loop_
_entity.id
_entity.type
_entity.pdbx_description
1 polymer ?
#
loop_
_entity_poly.entity_id
_entity_poly.type
_entity_poly.pdbx_seq_one_letter_code
_entity_poly.pdbx_strand_id
1 'polypeptide(L)'
;MSPADRIVPSLSGDRVLELAETLIAVDTQNPPGDTRALAGRVEELFDGLGVETDRVATDPAKPNLLATIPGSDDRTLLYNGHLDTVPFDAEQWSRDPLGERDGDRLYGRGATDMKGPLAAMLHAAETFVDRDVTPPVSLAFALVSDEETGGAAGVSALRERGALDALGPDACVIGETTCSGGRHSVTVADRGSIWLTLHAHGTAAHGSRPMLGDNAIDRLWEAVTTVRRRLSRRRTPLEPDVERIVEESVAYYEPTMGAETARALFERPSINLGTIEGGEGINTVPSTATARLDVRLTAGVDTSDVLADVRDCLDEHDAVSIADVSWSVGTYEPIDSPLVEAVASTASEAVGDRIYRRSATGGGDAKTFRNAGVPTVEFGFGTDTVHAVDEYTTREALVRNAEVYARLPEAWLDAVERAEPQETDTN
;
A
#
# COMPACT_ATOMS: atom_id res chain seq x y z
N MET A 1 -33.46 -8.50 -10.01
CA MET A 1 -32.54 -7.35 -10.17
C MET A 1 -31.75 -7.27 -8.89
N SER A 2 -30.46 -7.46 -9.00
CA SER A 2 -29.57 -7.51 -7.84
C SER A 2 -29.44 -6.15 -7.13
N PRO A 3 -28.90 -6.09 -5.88
CA PRO A 3 -28.56 -4.84 -5.25
C PRO A 3 -27.68 -3.94 -6.11
N ALA A 4 -26.62 -4.48 -6.72
CA ALA A 4 -25.73 -3.74 -7.62
C ALA A 4 -26.47 -3.17 -8.84
N ASP A 5 -27.34 -3.93 -9.47
CA ASP A 5 -28.17 -3.48 -10.61
C ASP A 5 -29.09 -2.31 -10.25
N ARG A 6 -29.47 -2.18 -8.95
CA ARG A 6 -30.31 -1.09 -8.46
C ARG A 6 -29.55 0.20 -8.19
N ILE A 7 -28.29 0.11 -7.72
CA ILE A 7 -27.52 1.28 -7.30
C ILE A 7 -26.57 1.80 -8.39
N VAL A 8 -25.90 0.94 -9.16
CA VAL A 8 -24.94 1.37 -10.18
C VAL A 8 -25.48 2.41 -11.16
N PRO A 9 -26.73 2.29 -11.67
CA PRO A 9 -27.30 3.33 -12.53
C PRO A 9 -27.56 4.67 -11.83
N SER A 10 -27.45 4.69 -10.49
CA SER A 10 -27.68 5.88 -9.65
C SER A 10 -26.38 6.57 -9.23
N LEU A 11 -25.23 5.95 -9.52
CA LEU A 11 -23.93 6.56 -9.28
C LEU A 11 -23.78 7.81 -10.15
N SER A 12 -23.47 8.93 -9.50
CA SER A 12 -23.32 10.23 -10.15
C SER A 12 -21.87 10.61 -10.29
N GLY A 13 -21.42 10.75 -11.54
CA GLY A 13 -20.05 11.23 -11.81
C GLY A 13 -19.80 12.66 -11.30
N ASP A 14 -20.81 13.49 -11.20
CA ASP A 14 -20.66 14.82 -10.63
C ASP A 14 -20.57 14.74 -9.10
N ARG A 15 -21.36 13.86 -8.47
CA ARG A 15 -21.32 13.70 -7.01
C ARG A 15 -19.99 13.13 -6.51
N VAL A 16 -19.45 12.09 -7.15
CA VAL A 16 -18.15 11.53 -6.76
C VAL A 16 -17.02 12.55 -6.95
N LEU A 17 -17.11 13.38 -7.96
CA LEU A 17 -16.15 14.45 -8.21
C LEU A 17 -16.24 15.55 -7.14
N GLU A 18 -17.44 15.99 -6.75
CA GLU A 18 -17.65 16.92 -5.63
C GLU A 18 -17.13 16.39 -4.30
N LEU A 19 -17.33 15.11 -4.03
CA LEU A 19 -16.75 14.44 -2.85
C LEU A 19 -15.23 14.48 -2.89
N ALA A 20 -14.61 14.11 -4.02
CA ALA A 20 -13.16 14.15 -4.18
C ALA A 20 -12.61 15.57 -4.01
N GLU A 21 -13.23 16.58 -4.62
CA GLU A 21 -12.87 18.00 -4.42
C GLU A 21 -12.93 18.39 -2.95
N THR A 22 -14.00 17.98 -2.24
CA THR A 22 -14.17 18.26 -0.81
C THR A 22 -13.09 17.65 0.07
N LEU A 23 -12.67 16.39 -0.23
CA LEU A 23 -11.63 15.71 0.54
C LEU A 23 -10.23 16.28 0.22
N ILE A 24 -9.95 16.56 -1.05
CA ILE A 24 -8.65 17.10 -1.51
C ILE A 24 -8.41 18.51 -0.96
N ALA A 25 -9.46 19.33 -0.84
CA ALA A 25 -9.38 20.71 -0.32
C ALA A 25 -8.89 20.80 1.13
N VAL A 26 -8.86 19.69 1.87
CA VAL A 26 -8.32 19.65 3.23
C VAL A 26 -6.85 19.26 3.21
N ASP A 27 -5.97 20.14 3.69
CA ASP A 27 -4.54 19.85 3.84
C ASP A 27 -4.32 18.82 4.96
N THR A 28 -3.75 17.66 4.59
CA THR A 28 -3.46 16.54 5.49
C THR A 28 -2.04 16.00 5.28
N GLN A 29 -1.10 16.86 4.87
CA GLN A 29 0.29 16.48 4.68
C GLN A 29 0.89 15.81 5.92
N ASN A 30 1.54 14.68 5.73
CA ASN A 30 2.20 13.92 6.79
C ASN A 30 3.73 13.79 6.49
N PRO A 31 4.62 14.36 7.32
CA PRO A 31 4.38 15.13 8.55
C PRO A 31 3.74 16.51 8.32
N PRO A 32 2.99 17.08 9.31
CA PRO A 32 2.71 16.55 10.66
C PRO A 32 1.58 15.51 10.71
N GLY A 33 0.74 15.36 9.68
CA GLY A 33 -0.34 14.38 9.62
C GLY A 33 -1.57 14.78 10.45
N ASP A 34 -1.93 16.07 10.47
CA ASP A 34 -3.17 16.51 11.12
C ASP A 34 -4.39 16.22 10.23
N THR A 35 -5.07 15.12 10.50
CA THR A 35 -6.24 14.67 9.73
C THR A 35 -7.57 15.03 10.37
N ARG A 36 -7.59 15.78 11.49
CA ARG A 36 -8.84 16.08 12.25
C ARG A 36 -9.92 16.74 11.42
N ALA A 37 -9.53 17.69 10.56
CA ALA A 37 -10.48 18.42 9.73
C ALA A 37 -11.11 17.52 8.66
N LEU A 38 -10.31 16.64 8.04
CA LEU A 38 -10.80 15.68 7.05
C LEU A 38 -11.67 14.61 7.69
N ALA A 39 -11.25 14.06 8.84
CA ALA A 39 -12.06 13.13 9.62
C ALA A 39 -13.42 13.72 9.96
N GLY A 40 -13.47 14.98 10.42
CA GLY A 40 -14.75 15.67 10.70
C GLY A 40 -15.66 15.80 9.48
N ARG A 41 -15.08 16.05 8.28
CA ARG A 41 -15.86 16.07 7.02
C ARG A 41 -16.47 14.72 6.67
N VAL A 42 -15.73 13.66 6.90
CA VAL A 42 -16.21 12.29 6.64
C VAL A 42 -17.26 11.88 7.68
N GLU A 43 -17.09 12.26 8.95
CA GLU A 43 -18.11 12.05 9.98
C GLU A 43 -19.42 12.78 9.61
N GLU A 44 -19.35 14.06 9.21
CA GLU A 44 -20.53 14.83 8.75
C GLU A 44 -21.26 14.11 7.59
N LEU A 45 -20.53 13.47 6.69
CA LEU A 45 -21.11 12.69 5.59
C LEU A 45 -21.85 11.46 6.12
N PHE A 46 -21.24 10.65 6.98
CA PHE A 46 -21.87 9.47 7.57
C PHE A 46 -23.06 9.83 8.45
N ASP A 47 -22.96 10.91 9.25
CA ASP A 47 -24.07 11.43 10.06
C ASP A 47 -25.26 11.83 9.17
N GLY A 48 -24.98 12.47 8.03
CA GLY A 48 -26.01 12.82 7.04
C GLY A 48 -26.72 11.60 6.44
N LEU A 49 -26.06 10.45 6.41
CA LEU A 49 -26.61 9.17 5.99
C LEU A 49 -27.28 8.39 7.13
N GLY A 50 -27.21 8.88 8.37
CA GLY A 50 -27.70 8.17 9.55
C GLY A 50 -26.82 6.97 9.94
N VAL A 51 -25.56 6.96 9.53
CA VAL A 51 -24.56 5.92 9.85
C VAL A 51 -23.70 6.42 11.00
N GLU A 52 -23.69 5.70 12.11
CA GLU A 52 -22.86 6.03 13.27
C GLU A 52 -21.38 5.80 12.97
N THR A 53 -20.52 6.69 13.46
CA THR A 53 -19.06 6.59 13.33
C THR A 53 -18.40 6.49 14.69
N ASP A 54 -17.41 5.60 14.80
CA ASP A 54 -16.52 5.50 15.96
C ASP A 54 -15.19 6.16 15.65
N ARG A 55 -14.74 7.07 16.52
CA ARG A 55 -13.43 7.72 16.39
C ARG A 55 -12.42 7.05 17.31
N VAL A 56 -11.36 6.48 16.73
CA VAL A 56 -10.25 5.83 17.44
C VAL A 56 -8.95 6.58 17.18
N ALA A 57 -8.33 7.13 18.24
CA ALA A 57 -7.08 7.88 18.11
C ALA A 57 -6.08 7.49 19.19
N THR A 58 -4.83 7.27 18.82
CA THR A 58 -3.66 7.20 19.71
C THR A 58 -2.97 8.54 19.80
N ASP A 59 -2.99 9.29 18.69
CA ASP A 59 -2.62 10.69 18.59
C ASP A 59 -3.90 11.50 18.30
N PRO A 60 -4.27 12.49 19.13
CA PRO A 60 -5.46 13.32 18.89
C PRO A 60 -5.47 14.07 17.55
N ALA A 61 -4.31 14.31 16.93
CA ALA A 61 -4.19 14.93 15.61
C ALA A 61 -4.43 13.94 14.46
N LYS A 62 -4.35 12.64 14.73
CA LYS A 62 -4.43 11.54 13.75
C LYS A 62 -5.58 10.58 14.08
N PRO A 63 -6.86 11.04 14.07
CA PRO A 63 -7.99 10.17 14.33
C PRO A 63 -8.24 9.21 13.17
N ASN A 64 -8.60 7.96 13.51
CA ASN A 64 -9.15 6.99 12.59
C ASN A 64 -10.66 6.93 12.77
N LEU A 65 -11.39 6.67 11.69
CA LEU A 65 -12.85 6.57 11.69
C LEU A 65 -13.26 5.15 11.32
N LEU A 66 -14.20 4.60 12.08
CA LEU A 66 -14.84 3.32 11.82
C LEU A 66 -16.33 3.55 11.62
N ALA A 67 -16.91 2.90 10.61
CA ALA A 67 -18.34 2.93 10.33
C ALA A 67 -18.79 1.59 9.78
N THR A 68 -20.08 1.25 9.94
CA THR A 68 -20.66 0.03 9.37
C THR A 68 -22.06 0.28 8.85
N ILE A 69 -22.32 -0.14 7.62
CA ILE A 69 -23.66 -0.20 7.01
C ILE A 69 -24.05 -1.68 7.02
N PRO A 70 -25.09 -2.07 7.76
CA PRO A 70 -25.52 -3.47 7.84
C PRO A 70 -25.96 -4.04 6.50
N GLY A 71 -25.54 -5.27 6.21
CA GLY A 71 -25.92 -6.05 5.05
C GLY A 71 -27.02 -7.08 5.32
N SER A 72 -27.35 -7.86 4.28
CA SER A 72 -28.32 -8.96 4.39
C SER A 72 -27.70 -10.31 4.74
N ASP A 73 -26.41 -10.49 4.54
CA ASP A 73 -25.60 -11.64 4.95
C ASP A 73 -24.77 -11.27 6.17
N ASP A 74 -24.34 -12.27 6.94
CA ASP A 74 -23.55 -12.11 8.17
C ASP A 74 -22.08 -11.72 7.90
N ARG A 75 -21.61 -11.83 6.66
CA ARG A 75 -20.23 -11.46 6.28
C ARG A 75 -20.04 -9.96 6.21
N THR A 76 -18.80 -9.53 6.42
CA THR A 76 -18.40 -8.12 6.41
C THR A 76 -17.27 -7.88 5.42
N LEU A 77 -17.51 -7.03 4.42
CA LEU A 77 -16.50 -6.49 3.52
C LEU A 77 -16.01 -5.14 4.05
N LEU A 78 -14.73 -5.06 4.37
CA LEU A 78 -14.09 -3.84 4.84
C LEU A 78 -13.53 -3.03 3.67
N TYR A 79 -13.90 -1.77 3.59
CA TYR A 79 -13.22 -0.76 2.79
C TYR A 79 -12.25 0.03 3.68
N ASN A 80 -10.97 0.01 3.30
CA ASN A 80 -9.93 0.75 3.99
C ASN A 80 -9.35 1.83 3.09
N GLY A 81 -9.02 2.97 3.68
CA GLY A 81 -8.33 4.05 3.01
C GLY A 81 -7.71 5.02 3.99
N HIS A 82 -6.64 5.71 3.58
CA HIS A 82 -5.98 6.68 4.44
C HIS A 82 -6.43 8.12 4.16
N LEU A 83 -6.36 8.94 5.20
CA LEU A 83 -6.78 10.33 5.23
C LEU A 83 -5.61 11.31 5.01
N ASP A 84 -4.40 10.88 5.34
CA ASP A 84 -3.19 11.68 5.17
C ASP A 84 -2.64 11.63 3.74
N THR A 85 -1.66 12.44 3.47
CA THR A 85 -0.97 12.50 2.16
C THR A 85 0.50 12.83 2.38
N VAL A 86 1.37 12.44 1.44
CA VAL A 86 2.75 12.95 1.45
C VAL A 86 2.80 14.47 1.34
N PRO A 87 3.87 15.12 1.82
CA PRO A 87 4.05 16.55 1.69
C PRO A 87 4.14 17.03 0.23
N PHE A 88 3.82 18.30 0.02
CA PHE A 88 4.05 18.99 -1.22
C PHE A 88 4.70 20.37 -0.99
N ASP A 89 5.43 20.85 -1.98
CA ASP A 89 5.92 22.21 -2.04
C ASP A 89 5.12 22.96 -3.12
N ALA A 90 4.21 23.83 -2.69
CA ALA A 90 3.30 24.55 -3.58
C ALA A 90 4.03 25.39 -4.65
N GLU A 91 5.29 25.82 -4.40
CA GLU A 91 6.08 26.57 -5.39
C GLU A 91 6.50 25.72 -6.59
N GLN A 92 6.51 24.38 -6.43
CA GLN A 92 6.83 23.44 -7.51
C GLN A 92 5.61 23.04 -8.34
N TRP A 93 4.39 23.29 -7.83
CA TRP A 93 3.16 22.93 -8.53
C TRP A 93 2.75 23.98 -9.54
N SER A 94 2.30 23.56 -10.71
CA SER A 94 1.68 24.43 -11.71
C SER A 94 0.17 24.56 -11.55
N ARG A 95 -0.43 23.74 -10.66
CA ARG A 95 -1.84 23.65 -10.29
C ARG A 95 -2.00 23.84 -8.79
N ASP A 96 -3.23 24.11 -8.32
CA ASP A 96 -3.48 24.16 -6.87
C ASP A 96 -3.37 22.77 -6.26
N PRO A 97 -2.41 22.51 -5.34
CA PRO A 97 -2.28 21.20 -4.70
C PRO A 97 -3.43 20.85 -3.76
N LEU A 98 -4.32 21.80 -3.43
CA LEU A 98 -5.54 21.58 -2.63
C LEU A 98 -6.83 21.53 -3.48
N GLY A 99 -6.69 21.35 -4.78
CA GLY A 99 -7.81 21.08 -5.67
C GLY A 99 -7.98 22.08 -6.80
N GLU A 100 -7.67 21.69 -8.01
CA GLU A 100 -7.94 22.45 -9.23
C GLU A 100 -8.53 21.55 -10.31
N ARG A 101 -9.68 21.95 -10.84
CA ARG A 101 -10.34 21.22 -11.91
C ARG A 101 -9.98 21.79 -13.27
N ASP A 102 -9.55 20.92 -14.20
CA ASP A 102 -9.32 21.26 -15.59
C ASP A 102 -9.92 20.17 -16.50
N GLY A 103 -11.09 20.47 -17.07
CA GLY A 103 -11.87 19.49 -17.85
C GLY A 103 -12.28 18.26 -17.04
N ASP A 104 -11.81 17.09 -17.47
CA ASP A 104 -12.06 15.81 -16.80
C ASP A 104 -11.03 15.47 -15.72
N ARG A 105 -10.04 16.33 -15.48
CA ARG A 105 -9.01 16.12 -14.47
C ARG A 105 -9.28 16.93 -13.22
N LEU A 106 -9.03 16.31 -12.09
CA LEU A 106 -8.99 16.94 -10.78
C LEU A 106 -7.56 16.82 -10.25
N TYR A 107 -6.86 17.95 -10.23
CA TYR A 107 -5.51 18.06 -9.68
C TYR A 107 -5.58 18.30 -8.18
N GLY A 108 -4.60 17.78 -7.45
CA GLY A 108 -4.43 18.00 -6.03
C GLY A 108 -3.68 16.86 -5.37
N ARG A 109 -3.00 17.13 -4.28
CA ARG A 109 -2.31 16.12 -3.48
C ARG A 109 -3.36 15.19 -2.84
N GLY A 110 -3.21 13.89 -3.04
CA GLY A 110 -4.19 12.88 -2.64
C GLY A 110 -5.25 12.60 -3.73
N ALA A 111 -5.20 13.26 -4.88
CA ALA A 111 -6.20 13.08 -5.93
C ALA A 111 -6.21 11.62 -6.45
N THR A 112 -5.06 10.99 -6.54
CA THR A 112 -4.93 9.58 -6.90
C THR A 112 -4.51 8.70 -5.71
N ASP A 113 -3.83 9.26 -4.69
CA ASP A 113 -3.32 8.56 -3.52
C ASP A 113 -3.65 9.31 -2.22
N MET A 114 -4.79 8.92 -1.51
CA MET A 114 -5.86 8.10 -2.07
C MET A 114 -7.25 8.72 -1.83
N LYS A 115 -7.35 10.06 -1.66
CA LYS A 115 -8.64 10.76 -1.42
C LYS A 115 -9.64 10.60 -2.57
N GLY A 116 -9.14 10.44 -3.83
CA GLY A 116 -10.00 10.14 -4.97
C GLY A 116 -10.70 8.78 -4.86
N PRO A 117 -9.98 7.66 -4.76
CA PRO A 117 -10.58 6.36 -4.47
C PRO A 117 -11.43 6.34 -3.20
N LEU A 118 -11.02 7.04 -2.13
CA LEU A 118 -11.81 7.19 -0.92
C LEU A 118 -13.16 7.86 -1.20
N ALA A 119 -13.19 8.95 -1.99
CA ALA A 119 -14.44 9.59 -2.40
C ALA A 119 -15.36 8.62 -3.17
N ALA A 120 -14.78 7.74 -3.98
CA ALA A 120 -15.54 6.73 -4.71
C ALA A 120 -16.15 5.64 -3.79
N MET A 121 -15.41 5.20 -2.75
CA MET A 121 -15.93 4.29 -1.72
C MET A 121 -17.10 4.92 -0.97
N LEU A 122 -16.93 6.17 -0.54
CA LEU A 122 -17.97 6.92 0.17
C LEU A 122 -19.21 7.14 -0.70
N HIS A 123 -19.03 7.43 -2.00
CA HIS A 123 -20.16 7.59 -2.91
C HIS A 123 -20.92 6.28 -3.18
N ALA A 124 -20.20 5.15 -3.25
CA ALA A 124 -20.85 3.84 -3.32
C ALA A 124 -21.72 3.58 -2.08
N ALA A 125 -21.17 3.85 -0.88
CA ALA A 125 -21.90 3.74 0.39
C ALA A 125 -23.12 4.65 0.45
N GLU A 126 -22.95 5.95 0.14
CA GLU A 126 -24.00 6.95 0.03
C GLU A 126 -25.16 6.45 -0.86
N THR A 127 -24.82 5.87 -2.01
CA THR A 127 -25.84 5.42 -2.97
C THR A 127 -26.66 4.23 -2.44
N PHE A 128 -26.08 3.31 -1.67
CA PHE A 128 -26.84 2.24 -1.02
C PHE A 128 -27.88 2.82 -0.05
N VAL A 129 -27.48 3.76 0.79
CA VAL A 129 -28.35 4.38 1.80
C VAL A 129 -29.42 5.25 1.14
N ASP A 130 -29.06 6.14 0.22
CA ASP A 130 -29.98 7.06 -0.44
C ASP A 130 -31.07 6.34 -1.26
N ARG A 131 -30.78 5.14 -1.75
CA ARG A 131 -31.72 4.32 -2.52
C ARG A 131 -32.49 3.31 -1.69
N ASP A 132 -32.27 3.27 -0.38
CA ASP A 132 -32.87 2.29 0.52
C ASP A 132 -32.62 0.85 0.02
N VAL A 133 -31.37 0.56 -0.38
CA VAL A 133 -30.91 -0.75 -0.84
C VAL A 133 -29.99 -1.34 0.20
N THR A 134 -30.41 -2.41 0.84
CA THR A 134 -29.56 -3.16 1.76
C THR A 134 -28.41 -3.80 0.97
N PRO A 135 -27.14 -3.58 1.37
CA PRO A 135 -26.00 -4.26 0.75
C PRO A 135 -26.09 -5.79 0.93
N PRO A 136 -25.54 -6.60 0.01
CA PRO A 136 -25.54 -8.07 0.12
C PRO A 136 -24.81 -8.56 1.37
N VAL A 137 -23.72 -7.91 1.74
CA VAL A 137 -22.91 -8.15 2.95
C VAL A 137 -22.77 -6.83 3.71
N SER A 138 -22.45 -6.87 5.00
CA SER A 138 -22.16 -5.65 5.75
C SER A 138 -20.95 -4.93 5.15
N LEU A 139 -21.07 -3.58 4.99
CA LEU A 139 -19.99 -2.73 4.52
C LEU A 139 -19.38 -2.02 5.73
N ALA A 140 -18.17 -2.43 6.10
CA ALA A 140 -17.40 -1.73 7.11
C ALA A 140 -16.41 -0.75 6.46
N PHE A 141 -16.09 0.32 7.16
CA PHE A 141 -15.12 1.33 6.76
C PHE A 141 -14.10 1.50 7.88
N ALA A 142 -12.81 1.45 7.54
CA ALA A 142 -11.71 1.84 8.41
C ALA A 142 -10.92 2.92 7.67
N LEU A 143 -11.21 4.18 7.97
CA LEU A 143 -10.55 5.32 7.36
C LEU A 143 -9.47 5.80 8.31
N VAL A 144 -8.20 5.61 7.90
CA VAL A 144 -7.08 5.68 8.81
C VAL A 144 -6.20 6.90 8.54
N SER A 145 -5.48 7.31 9.57
CA SER A 145 -4.43 8.32 9.49
C SER A 145 -3.06 7.65 9.49
N ASP A 146 -2.03 8.39 9.04
CA ASP A 146 -0.60 8.03 9.23
C ASP A 146 -0.06 6.90 8.34
N GLU A 147 -0.76 6.53 7.24
CA GLU A 147 -0.26 5.51 6.31
C GLU A 147 1.08 5.93 5.70
N GLU A 148 1.18 7.16 5.23
CA GLU A 148 2.32 7.75 4.51
C GLU A 148 3.62 7.82 5.33
N THR A 149 3.52 7.60 6.64
CA THR A 149 4.69 7.55 7.55
C THR A 149 4.80 6.22 8.30
N GLY A 150 4.11 5.17 7.81
CA GLY A 150 4.24 3.80 8.29
C GLY A 150 3.13 3.31 9.22
N GLY A 151 2.00 4.01 9.30
CA GLY A 151 0.74 3.54 9.87
C GLY A 151 0.73 3.32 11.39
N ALA A 152 1.68 3.88 12.14
CA ALA A 152 1.76 3.65 13.59
C ALA A 152 0.53 4.18 14.34
N ALA A 153 -0.01 5.32 13.94
CA ALA A 153 -1.25 5.87 14.48
C ALA A 153 -2.50 5.43 13.68
N GLY A 154 -2.32 4.75 12.54
CA GLY A 154 -3.35 4.24 11.64
C GLY A 154 -3.77 2.81 11.92
N VAL A 155 -3.67 1.92 10.92
CA VAL A 155 -4.12 0.51 11.01
C VAL A 155 -3.43 -0.24 12.15
N SER A 156 -2.14 0.02 12.42
CA SER A 156 -1.43 -0.60 13.53
C SER A 156 -2.08 -0.27 14.88
N ALA A 157 -2.44 0.99 15.10
CA ALA A 157 -3.13 1.43 16.32
C ALA A 157 -4.54 0.81 16.44
N LEU A 158 -5.28 0.68 15.34
CA LEU A 158 -6.59 0.03 15.33
C LEU A 158 -6.47 -1.45 15.75
N ARG A 159 -5.49 -2.16 15.22
CA ARG A 159 -5.21 -3.54 15.55
C ARG A 159 -4.83 -3.71 17.03
N GLU A 160 -3.87 -2.91 17.53
CA GLU A 160 -3.41 -2.98 18.91
C GLU A 160 -4.53 -2.73 19.93
N ARG A 161 -5.54 -1.94 19.56
CA ARG A 161 -6.71 -1.64 20.38
C ARG A 161 -7.85 -2.63 20.23
N GLY A 162 -7.71 -3.64 19.33
CA GLY A 162 -8.78 -4.59 19.02
C GLY A 162 -9.96 -3.97 18.26
N ALA A 163 -9.79 -2.78 17.70
CA ALA A 163 -10.86 -2.08 16.97
C ALA A 163 -11.14 -2.73 15.61
N LEU A 164 -10.11 -3.30 14.95
CA LEU A 164 -10.30 -4.08 13.73
C LEU A 164 -11.04 -5.39 14.01
N ASP A 165 -10.70 -6.09 15.10
CA ASP A 165 -11.39 -7.31 15.50
C ASP A 165 -12.87 -7.05 15.82
N ALA A 166 -13.18 -5.87 16.38
CA ALA A 166 -14.56 -5.46 16.67
C ALA A 166 -15.40 -5.21 15.41
N LEU A 167 -14.77 -4.78 14.29
CA LEU A 167 -15.43 -4.68 12.99
C LEU A 167 -15.71 -6.05 12.37
N GLY A 168 -14.92 -7.09 12.72
CA GLY A 168 -15.07 -8.47 12.26
C GLY A 168 -15.00 -8.62 10.74
N PRO A 169 -13.99 -8.05 10.03
CA PRO A 169 -13.95 -8.12 8.58
C PRO A 169 -13.60 -9.54 8.10
N ASP A 170 -14.38 -10.07 7.16
CA ASP A 170 -14.10 -11.35 6.48
C ASP A 170 -13.22 -11.13 5.24
N ALA A 171 -13.20 -9.91 4.71
CA ALA A 171 -12.30 -9.48 3.64
C ALA A 171 -12.08 -7.96 3.69
N CYS A 172 -10.97 -7.49 3.11
CA CYS A 172 -10.62 -6.08 3.04
C CYS A 172 -10.19 -5.66 1.64
N VAL A 173 -10.71 -4.53 1.17
CA VAL A 173 -10.23 -3.83 -0.02
C VAL A 173 -9.71 -2.46 0.38
N ILE A 174 -8.43 -2.24 0.11
CA ILE A 174 -7.79 -0.94 0.32
C ILE A 174 -7.85 -0.15 -0.99
N GLY A 175 -8.29 1.09 -0.93
CA GLY A 175 -8.52 1.93 -2.12
C GLY A 175 -7.25 2.52 -2.73
N GLU A 176 -6.10 1.88 -2.55
CA GLU A 176 -4.85 2.29 -3.15
C GLU A 176 -4.88 2.26 -4.67
N THR A 177 -4.28 3.26 -5.31
CA THR A 177 -4.16 3.29 -6.76
C THR A 177 -3.20 2.21 -7.26
N THR A 178 -3.74 1.26 -8.02
CA THR A 178 -3.00 0.11 -8.53
C THR A 178 -2.69 0.18 -10.03
N CYS A 179 -3.10 1.27 -10.69
CA CYS A 179 -2.87 1.49 -12.12
C CYS A 179 -1.56 2.23 -12.38
N SER A 180 -0.89 1.90 -13.46
CA SER A 180 0.30 2.59 -13.95
C SER A 180 0.42 2.45 -15.46
N GLY A 181 0.83 3.51 -16.15
CA GLY A 181 1.09 3.48 -17.59
C GLY A 181 -0.10 3.01 -18.44
N GLY A 182 -1.33 3.29 -18.02
CA GLY A 182 -2.55 2.86 -18.71
C GLY A 182 -2.87 1.37 -18.57
N ARG A 183 -2.24 0.67 -17.62
CA ARG A 183 -2.53 -0.74 -17.30
C ARG A 183 -3.26 -0.83 -15.97
N HIS A 184 -4.17 -1.79 -15.86
CA HIS A 184 -5.01 -1.99 -14.69
C HIS A 184 -4.59 -3.23 -13.92
N SER A 185 -4.57 -3.16 -12.60
CA SER A 185 -4.20 -4.29 -11.75
C SER A 185 -4.92 -4.28 -10.42
N VAL A 186 -4.97 -5.43 -9.80
CA VAL A 186 -5.21 -5.61 -8.36
C VAL A 186 -3.88 -6.01 -7.71
N THR A 187 -3.54 -5.37 -6.59
CA THR A 187 -2.36 -5.72 -5.83
C THR A 187 -2.72 -6.81 -4.83
N VAL A 188 -2.19 -8.00 -5.08
CA VAL A 188 -2.46 -9.21 -4.28
C VAL A 188 -1.31 -9.59 -3.36
N ALA A 189 -0.17 -8.93 -3.50
CA ALA A 189 1.02 -9.19 -2.68
C ALA A 189 1.81 -7.91 -2.45
N ASP A 190 2.60 -7.90 -1.39
CA ASP A 190 3.59 -6.88 -1.09
C ASP A 190 4.96 -7.49 -0.81
N ARG A 191 5.99 -6.68 -0.83
CA ARG A 191 7.35 -7.13 -0.57
C ARG A 191 7.72 -6.97 0.90
N GLY A 192 8.45 -7.97 1.41
CA GLY A 192 9.16 -7.86 2.68
C GLY A 192 10.30 -6.84 2.59
N SER A 193 10.72 -6.34 3.73
CA SER A 193 11.83 -5.39 3.83
C SER A 193 12.79 -5.76 4.95
N ILE A 194 14.08 -5.46 4.76
CA ILE A 194 15.09 -5.42 5.82
C ILE A 194 15.79 -4.07 5.70
N TRP A 195 15.67 -3.25 6.72
CA TRP A 195 16.43 -2.00 6.83
C TRP A 195 17.58 -2.21 7.81
N LEU A 196 18.78 -1.93 7.34
CA LEU A 196 20.01 -2.17 8.07
C LEU A 196 20.78 -0.87 8.24
N THR A 197 21.26 -0.61 9.45
CA THR A 197 22.30 0.38 9.72
C THR A 197 23.59 -0.36 10.07
N LEU A 198 24.61 -0.17 9.24
CA LEU A 198 25.94 -0.75 9.41
C LEU A 198 26.89 0.32 9.94
N HIS A 199 27.67 -0.03 10.95
CA HIS A 199 28.79 0.77 11.42
C HIS A 199 30.11 0.10 11.11
N ALA A 200 31.08 0.87 10.65
CA ALA A 200 32.47 0.43 10.48
C ALA A 200 33.39 1.22 11.41
N HIS A 201 34.37 0.53 11.93
CA HIS A 201 35.46 1.09 12.72
C HIS A 201 36.79 0.88 12.05
N GLY A 202 37.67 1.87 12.18
CA GLY A 202 39.02 1.85 11.64
C GLY A 202 40.00 2.56 12.56
N THR A 203 41.14 2.96 12.02
CA THR A 203 42.18 3.68 12.77
C THR A 203 42.53 4.95 12.01
N ALA A 204 42.37 6.10 12.69
CA ALA A 204 42.71 7.39 12.08
C ALA A 204 44.23 7.54 11.86
N ALA A 205 44.57 8.17 10.75
CA ALA A 205 45.94 8.57 10.42
C ALA A 205 45.92 9.83 9.55
N HIS A 206 47.06 10.48 9.42
CA HIS A 206 47.18 11.60 8.49
C HIS A 206 47.05 11.10 7.06
N GLY A 207 46.22 11.77 6.22
CA GLY A 207 45.90 11.34 4.88
C GLY A 207 47.09 11.19 3.93
N SER A 208 48.25 11.84 4.20
CA SER A 208 49.48 11.62 3.42
C SER A 208 50.21 10.32 3.76
N ARG A 209 49.79 9.61 4.80
CA ARG A 209 50.35 8.32 5.26
C ARG A 209 49.23 7.33 5.57
N PRO A 210 48.37 7.00 4.62
CA PRO A 210 47.18 6.17 4.83
C PRO A 210 47.54 4.75 5.32
N MET A 211 48.74 4.27 5.01
CA MET A 211 49.21 2.95 5.42
C MET A 211 49.41 2.83 6.95
N LEU A 212 49.38 3.92 7.70
CA LEU A 212 49.44 3.91 9.17
C LEU A 212 48.08 3.90 9.84
N GLY A 213 47.03 3.98 9.04
CA GLY A 213 45.64 3.90 9.48
C GLY A 213 44.93 2.71 8.91
N ASP A 214 43.65 2.56 9.28
CA ASP A 214 42.69 1.65 8.69
C ASP A 214 41.43 2.43 8.35
N ASN A 215 41.07 2.49 7.06
CA ASN A 215 40.01 3.38 6.58
C ASN A 215 38.62 2.73 6.76
N ALA A 216 37.84 3.27 7.68
CA ALA A 216 36.49 2.77 7.98
C ALA A 216 35.54 2.84 6.76
N ILE A 217 35.68 3.85 5.88
CA ILE A 217 34.88 3.93 4.65
C ILE A 217 35.20 2.77 3.72
N ASP A 218 36.48 2.46 3.52
CA ASP A 218 36.90 1.34 2.65
C ASP A 218 36.38 0.01 3.19
N ARG A 219 36.50 -0.22 4.51
CA ARG A 219 35.96 -1.41 5.17
C ARG A 219 34.46 -1.55 4.99
N LEU A 220 33.72 -0.45 5.19
CA LEU A 220 32.27 -0.43 5.02
C LEU A 220 31.86 -0.71 3.58
N TRP A 221 32.57 -0.10 2.61
CA TRP A 221 32.32 -0.31 1.19
C TRP A 221 32.54 -1.76 0.75
N GLU A 222 33.60 -2.39 1.24
CA GLU A 222 33.89 -3.81 0.99
C GLU A 222 32.77 -4.71 1.53
N ALA A 223 32.33 -4.48 2.78
CA ALA A 223 31.25 -5.23 3.41
C ALA A 223 29.91 -5.07 2.63
N VAL A 224 29.51 -3.84 2.31
CA VAL A 224 28.31 -3.56 1.51
C VAL A 224 28.39 -4.23 0.13
N THR A 225 29.56 -4.21 -0.49
CA THR A 225 29.76 -4.84 -1.80
C THR A 225 29.63 -6.38 -1.70
N THR A 226 30.12 -6.97 -0.61
CA THR A 226 29.99 -8.41 -0.34
C THR A 226 28.54 -8.81 -0.14
N VAL A 227 27.78 -8.07 0.68
CA VAL A 227 26.35 -8.29 0.89
C VAL A 227 25.59 -8.17 -0.45
N ARG A 228 25.80 -7.10 -1.21
CA ARG A 228 25.17 -6.92 -2.54
C ARG A 228 25.43 -8.09 -3.47
N ARG A 229 26.69 -8.52 -3.58
CA ARG A 229 27.08 -9.65 -4.44
C ARG A 229 26.47 -10.97 -4.00
N ARG A 230 26.35 -11.23 -2.70
CA ARG A 230 25.72 -12.43 -2.15
C ARG A 230 24.24 -12.46 -2.46
N LEU A 231 23.51 -11.42 -2.10
CA LEU A 231 22.05 -11.35 -2.25
C LEU A 231 21.61 -11.27 -3.72
N SER A 232 22.35 -10.58 -4.60
CA SER A 232 22.03 -10.55 -6.05
C SER A 232 22.12 -11.91 -6.74
N ARG A 233 22.81 -12.88 -6.13
CA ARG A 233 22.91 -14.26 -6.62
C ARG A 233 21.95 -15.22 -5.94
N ARG A 234 21.32 -14.76 -4.84
CA ARG A 234 20.36 -15.58 -4.12
C ARG A 234 19.12 -15.80 -4.99
N ARG A 235 18.75 -17.05 -5.19
CA ARG A 235 17.45 -17.43 -5.73
C ARG A 235 16.73 -18.21 -4.65
N THR A 236 15.50 -17.85 -4.38
CA THR A 236 14.66 -18.54 -3.41
C THR A 236 13.58 -19.28 -4.20
N PRO A 237 13.39 -20.58 -4.00
CA PRO A 237 12.21 -21.27 -4.49
C PRO A 237 10.96 -20.55 -3.94
N LEU A 238 10.00 -20.30 -4.82
CA LEU A 238 8.74 -19.67 -4.46
C LEU A 238 7.65 -20.74 -4.44
N GLU A 239 6.64 -20.52 -3.60
CA GLU A 239 5.42 -21.32 -3.63
C GLU A 239 4.68 -21.11 -4.95
N PRO A 240 3.91 -22.10 -5.47
CA PRO A 240 3.28 -21.99 -6.79
C PRO A 240 2.41 -20.76 -6.99
N ASP A 241 1.67 -20.33 -5.97
CA ASP A 241 0.84 -19.10 -6.04
C ASP A 241 1.71 -17.85 -6.17
N VAL A 242 2.81 -17.79 -5.43
CA VAL A 242 3.75 -16.68 -5.51
C VAL A 242 4.46 -16.65 -6.87
N GLU A 243 4.82 -17.81 -7.44
CA GLU A 243 5.36 -17.88 -8.80
C GLU A 243 4.39 -17.29 -9.83
N ARG A 244 3.09 -17.61 -9.74
CA ARG A 244 2.05 -17.04 -10.61
C ARG A 244 1.90 -15.52 -10.42
N ILE A 245 1.94 -15.04 -9.18
CA ILE A 245 1.92 -13.60 -8.87
C ILE A 245 3.16 -12.92 -9.47
N VAL A 246 4.32 -13.54 -9.41
CA VAL A 246 5.55 -13.02 -10.04
C VAL A 246 5.41 -12.94 -11.55
N GLU A 247 4.85 -13.96 -12.21
CA GLU A 247 4.61 -13.95 -13.66
C GLU A 247 3.66 -12.81 -14.07
N GLU A 248 2.55 -12.61 -13.35
CA GLU A 248 1.62 -11.50 -13.54
C GLU A 248 2.31 -10.14 -13.31
N SER A 249 3.16 -10.05 -12.27
CA SER A 249 3.92 -8.85 -11.96
C SER A 249 4.93 -8.52 -13.06
N VAL A 250 5.66 -9.52 -13.57
CA VAL A 250 6.59 -9.35 -14.70
C VAL A 250 5.84 -8.82 -15.91
N ALA A 251 4.72 -9.45 -16.26
CA ALA A 251 3.90 -9.01 -17.40
C ALA A 251 3.35 -7.59 -17.22
N TYR A 252 3.00 -7.20 -15.98
CA TYR A 252 2.54 -5.85 -15.67
C TYR A 252 3.65 -4.81 -15.80
N TYR A 253 4.84 -5.07 -15.24
CA TYR A 253 5.95 -4.11 -15.19
C TYR A 253 6.85 -4.13 -16.45
N GLU A 254 6.72 -5.13 -17.34
CA GLU A 254 7.54 -5.25 -18.55
C GLU A 254 7.60 -3.96 -19.39
N PRO A 255 6.49 -3.24 -19.67
CA PRO A 255 6.55 -2.03 -20.48
C PRO A 255 7.33 -0.87 -19.82
N THR A 256 7.40 -0.87 -18.48
CA THR A 256 8.05 0.21 -17.73
C THR A 256 9.54 -0.03 -17.53
N MET A 257 9.96 -1.28 -17.25
CA MET A 257 11.34 -1.57 -16.87
C MET A 257 11.99 -2.73 -17.66
N GLY A 258 11.27 -3.35 -18.61
CA GLY A 258 11.71 -4.52 -19.36
C GLY A 258 11.54 -5.82 -18.58
N ALA A 259 11.26 -6.92 -19.30
CA ALA A 259 10.96 -8.23 -18.71
C ALA A 259 12.09 -8.78 -17.81
N GLU A 260 13.36 -8.61 -18.22
CA GLU A 260 14.51 -9.10 -17.45
C GLU A 260 14.63 -8.37 -16.10
N THR A 261 14.49 -7.04 -16.09
CA THR A 261 14.55 -6.22 -14.87
C THR A 261 13.37 -6.53 -13.96
N ALA A 262 12.14 -6.60 -14.51
CA ALA A 262 10.94 -6.96 -13.77
C ALA A 262 11.06 -8.34 -13.12
N ARG A 263 11.55 -9.33 -13.86
CA ARG A 263 11.80 -10.68 -13.34
C ARG A 263 12.86 -10.68 -12.23
N ALA A 264 13.97 -9.99 -12.43
CA ALA A 264 15.03 -9.89 -11.42
C ALA A 264 14.54 -9.20 -10.14
N LEU A 265 13.62 -8.25 -10.25
CA LEU A 265 13.04 -7.54 -9.10
C LEU A 265 12.29 -8.49 -8.15
N PHE A 266 11.60 -9.51 -8.69
CA PHE A 266 10.78 -10.42 -7.89
C PHE A 266 11.47 -11.77 -7.60
N GLU A 267 12.41 -12.23 -8.43
CA GLU A 267 13.12 -13.51 -8.21
C GLU A 267 14.29 -13.39 -7.22
N ARG A 268 14.73 -12.17 -6.89
CA ARG A 268 15.91 -11.93 -6.06
C ARG A 268 15.66 -10.80 -5.06
N PRO A 269 16.39 -10.78 -3.92
CA PRO A 269 16.44 -9.60 -3.10
C PRO A 269 16.96 -8.39 -3.88
N SER A 270 16.26 -7.27 -3.84
CA SER A 270 16.78 -6.00 -4.31
C SER A 270 17.42 -5.22 -3.17
N ILE A 271 18.53 -4.51 -3.42
CA ILE A 271 19.29 -3.84 -2.39
C ILE A 271 19.60 -2.41 -2.84
N ASN A 272 19.20 -1.46 -2.03
CA ASN A 272 19.56 -0.07 -2.15
C ASN A 272 20.50 0.33 -1.00
N LEU A 273 21.63 0.96 -1.33
CA LEU A 273 22.43 1.71 -0.36
C LEU A 273 21.89 3.14 -0.34
N GLY A 274 21.05 3.43 0.65
CA GLY A 274 20.36 4.70 0.74
C GLY A 274 21.26 5.85 1.19
N THR A 275 22.11 5.58 2.22
CA THR A 275 23.09 6.56 2.71
C THR A 275 24.41 5.89 3.02
N ILE A 276 25.49 6.65 2.86
CA ILE A 276 26.82 6.31 3.36
C ILE A 276 27.51 7.59 3.84
N GLU A 277 28.00 7.59 5.08
CA GLU A 277 28.60 8.74 5.73
C GLU A 277 29.87 8.29 6.45
N GLY A 278 30.91 9.14 6.48
CA GLY A 278 32.14 8.85 7.22
C GLY A 278 33.23 9.87 6.98
N GLY A 279 34.17 9.95 7.93
CA GLY A 279 35.31 10.85 7.88
C GLY A 279 35.00 12.28 8.31
N GLU A 280 36.05 13.02 8.71
CA GLU A 280 35.96 14.40 9.20
C GLU A 280 36.65 15.40 8.27
N GLY A 281 37.50 14.94 7.36
CA GLY A 281 38.23 15.79 6.44
C GLY A 281 39.10 15.02 5.45
N ILE A 282 39.39 15.65 4.31
CA ILE A 282 40.08 15.03 3.16
C ILE A 282 41.51 14.56 3.48
N ASN A 283 42.12 15.13 4.49
CA ASN A 283 43.51 14.83 4.86
C ASN A 283 43.64 13.91 6.08
N THR A 284 42.55 13.22 6.46
CA THR A 284 42.52 12.28 7.59
C THR A 284 41.94 10.94 7.12
N VAL A 285 42.55 9.81 7.49
CA VAL A 285 41.98 8.48 7.31
C VAL A 285 40.77 8.33 8.25
N PRO A 286 39.56 8.05 7.75
CA PRO A 286 38.37 7.91 8.57
C PRO A 286 38.49 6.75 9.58
N SER A 287 38.17 7.02 10.84
CA SER A 287 38.11 6.00 11.90
C SER A 287 36.70 5.42 12.12
N THR A 288 35.68 6.07 11.55
CA THR A 288 34.29 5.61 11.61
C THR A 288 33.57 5.87 10.29
N ALA A 289 32.63 4.99 9.97
CA ALA A 289 31.70 5.18 8.84
C ALA A 289 30.37 4.49 9.16
N THR A 290 29.28 4.98 8.55
CA THR A 290 27.93 4.44 8.68
C THR A 290 27.30 4.29 7.33
N ALA A 291 26.56 3.20 7.10
CA ALA A 291 25.75 2.99 5.89
C ALA A 291 24.34 2.52 6.27
N ARG A 292 23.34 2.95 5.50
CA ARG A 292 21.96 2.46 5.62
C ARG A 292 21.53 1.78 4.33
N LEU A 293 21.05 0.55 4.47
CA LEU A 293 20.63 -0.30 3.36
C LEU A 293 19.14 -0.59 3.47
N ASP A 294 18.45 -0.58 2.32
CA ASP A 294 17.09 -1.08 2.15
C ASP A 294 17.15 -2.35 1.27
N VAL A 295 16.74 -3.49 1.84
CA VAL A 295 16.66 -4.78 1.14
C VAL A 295 15.20 -5.15 1.02
N ARG A 296 14.73 -5.46 -0.20
CA ARG A 296 13.34 -5.86 -0.45
C ARG A 296 13.27 -7.31 -0.92
N LEU A 297 12.28 -8.03 -0.40
CA LEU A 297 12.09 -9.47 -0.60
C LEU A 297 10.71 -9.74 -1.17
N THR A 298 10.60 -10.70 -2.07
CA THR A 298 9.30 -11.17 -2.58
C THR A 298 8.50 -11.83 -1.47
N ALA A 299 7.18 -11.75 -1.53
CA ALA A 299 6.28 -12.48 -0.64
C ALA A 299 6.63 -13.97 -0.58
N GLY A 300 6.44 -14.61 0.55
CA GLY A 300 6.78 -16.01 0.78
C GLY A 300 8.28 -16.30 0.97
N VAL A 301 9.16 -15.29 0.80
CA VAL A 301 10.59 -15.45 1.14
C VAL A 301 10.77 -15.25 2.64
N ASP A 302 11.42 -16.21 3.30
CA ASP A 302 11.75 -16.11 4.71
C ASP A 302 12.77 -14.99 4.95
N THR A 303 12.30 -13.94 5.61
CA THR A 303 13.11 -12.74 5.91
C THR A 303 14.24 -13.08 6.88
N SER A 304 14.03 -14.01 7.80
CA SER A 304 15.05 -14.43 8.78
C SER A 304 16.23 -15.15 8.12
N ASP A 305 15.97 -15.96 7.10
CA ASP A 305 17.01 -16.63 6.31
C ASP A 305 17.88 -15.64 5.54
N VAL A 306 17.27 -14.61 4.96
CA VAL A 306 18.02 -13.58 4.24
C VAL A 306 18.83 -12.73 5.20
N LEU A 307 18.30 -12.43 6.38
CA LEU A 307 19.03 -11.72 7.42
C LEU A 307 20.21 -12.54 7.96
N ALA A 308 20.07 -13.88 8.06
CA ALA A 308 21.18 -14.76 8.40
C ALA A 308 22.29 -14.72 7.33
N ASP A 309 21.93 -14.79 6.03
CA ASP A 309 22.91 -14.62 4.93
C ASP A 309 23.66 -13.27 5.02
N VAL A 310 22.96 -12.19 5.40
CA VAL A 310 23.62 -10.88 5.59
C VAL A 310 24.60 -10.93 6.75
N ARG A 311 24.23 -11.53 7.89
CA ARG A 311 25.10 -11.69 9.06
C ARG A 311 26.34 -12.51 8.73
N ASP A 312 26.15 -13.64 8.05
CA ASP A 312 27.27 -14.49 7.62
C ASP A 312 28.26 -13.74 6.70
N CYS A 313 27.74 -12.86 5.80
CA CYS A 313 28.60 -12.00 5.01
C CYS A 313 29.38 -10.99 5.85
N LEU A 314 28.77 -10.43 6.88
CA LEU A 314 29.38 -9.41 7.73
C LEU A 314 30.38 -10.01 8.72
N ASP A 315 30.22 -11.28 9.10
CA ASP A 315 31.18 -12.01 9.94
C ASP A 315 32.56 -12.19 9.26
N GLU A 316 32.64 -12.04 7.92
CA GLU A 316 33.90 -11.96 7.19
C GLU A 316 34.59 -10.58 7.29
N HIS A 317 33.95 -9.59 7.92
CA HIS A 317 34.37 -8.20 7.99
C HIS A 317 34.44 -7.71 9.45
N ASP A 318 35.48 -8.10 10.19
CA ASP A 318 35.65 -7.83 11.63
C ASP A 318 35.47 -6.34 12.05
N ALA A 319 35.73 -5.43 11.10
CA ALA A 319 35.61 -3.98 11.35
C ALA A 319 34.19 -3.45 11.18
N VAL A 320 33.21 -4.28 10.72
CA VAL A 320 31.84 -3.85 10.40
C VAL A 320 30.84 -4.60 11.27
N SER A 321 29.88 -3.88 11.81
CA SER A 321 28.81 -4.45 12.65
C SER A 321 27.44 -3.90 12.24
N ILE A 322 26.36 -4.67 12.51
CA ILE A 322 24.99 -4.20 12.44
C ILE A 322 24.70 -3.37 13.68
N ALA A 323 24.48 -2.07 13.52
CA ALA A 323 24.12 -1.17 14.60
C ALA A 323 22.61 -1.16 14.86
N ASP A 324 21.81 -1.30 13.81
CA ASP A 324 20.36 -1.38 13.92
C ASP A 324 19.78 -2.21 12.77
N VAL A 325 18.65 -2.91 13.03
CA VAL A 325 17.92 -3.69 12.06
C VAL A 325 16.44 -3.67 12.35
N SER A 326 15.65 -3.32 11.35
CA SER A 326 14.21 -3.54 11.35
C SER A 326 13.81 -4.33 10.10
N TRP A 327 12.76 -5.13 10.20
CA TRP A 327 12.32 -5.96 9.08
C TRP A 327 10.83 -6.28 9.13
N SER A 328 10.28 -6.59 7.97
CA SER A 328 8.93 -7.10 7.82
C SER A 328 8.90 -8.21 6.78
N VAL A 329 8.00 -9.17 6.93
CA VAL A 329 7.77 -10.21 5.92
C VAL A 329 6.93 -9.65 4.77
N GLY A 330 7.14 -10.17 3.56
CA GLY A 330 6.22 -9.95 2.45
C GLY A 330 5.00 -10.86 2.60
N THR A 331 3.83 -10.32 2.32
CA THR A 331 2.56 -11.03 2.43
C THR A 331 1.85 -11.14 1.08
N TYR A 332 0.95 -12.10 0.94
CA TYR A 332 0.15 -12.24 -0.27
C TYR A 332 -1.22 -12.83 0.03
N GLU A 333 -2.18 -12.51 -0.82
CA GLU A 333 -3.47 -13.17 -0.96
C GLU A 333 -3.36 -14.20 -2.08
N PRO A 334 -3.87 -15.43 -1.93
CA PRO A 334 -3.86 -16.41 -3.01
C PRO A 334 -4.46 -15.86 -4.29
N ILE A 335 -3.78 -16.07 -5.42
CA ILE A 335 -4.11 -15.41 -6.69
C ILE A 335 -5.50 -15.77 -7.22
N ASP A 336 -6.06 -16.90 -6.81
CA ASP A 336 -7.40 -17.39 -7.17
C ASP A 336 -8.38 -17.31 -5.98
N SER A 337 -8.07 -16.52 -4.92
CA SER A 337 -9.02 -16.37 -3.81
C SER A 337 -10.31 -15.71 -4.28
N PRO A 338 -11.45 -15.96 -3.59
CA PRO A 338 -12.72 -15.32 -3.90
C PRO A 338 -12.66 -13.81 -3.98
N LEU A 339 -11.85 -13.18 -3.11
CA LEU A 339 -11.67 -11.73 -3.09
C LEU A 339 -10.94 -11.24 -4.34
N VAL A 340 -9.82 -11.88 -4.70
CA VAL A 340 -9.04 -11.53 -5.89
C VAL A 340 -9.87 -11.69 -7.16
N GLU A 341 -10.63 -12.78 -7.26
CA GLU A 341 -11.51 -13.04 -8.41
C GLU A 341 -12.61 -11.99 -8.51
N ALA A 342 -13.28 -11.67 -7.40
CA ALA A 342 -14.34 -10.68 -7.38
C ALA A 342 -13.84 -9.30 -7.82
N VAL A 343 -12.71 -8.82 -7.27
CA VAL A 343 -12.14 -7.53 -7.63
C VAL A 343 -11.68 -7.52 -9.10
N ALA A 344 -10.95 -8.54 -9.53
CA ALA A 344 -10.42 -8.60 -10.89
C ALA A 344 -11.52 -8.69 -11.95
N SER A 345 -12.56 -9.51 -11.73
CA SER A 345 -13.67 -9.64 -12.66
C SER A 345 -14.51 -8.36 -12.74
N THR A 346 -14.90 -7.80 -11.58
CA THR A 346 -15.69 -6.56 -11.54
C THR A 346 -14.95 -5.38 -12.17
N ALA A 347 -13.65 -5.25 -11.88
CA ALA A 347 -12.83 -4.22 -12.51
C ALA A 347 -12.67 -4.43 -14.02
N SER A 348 -12.49 -5.68 -14.48
CA SER A 348 -12.41 -6.01 -15.90
C SER A 348 -13.71 -5.67 -16.64
N GLU A 349 -14.87 -5.90 -16.04
CA GLU A 349 -16.16 -5.51 -16.59
C GLU A 349 -16.29 -3.98 -16.71
N ALA A 350 -15.82 -3.23 -15.71
CA ALA A 350 -15.90 -1.78 -15.69
C ALA A 350 -15.03 -1.11 -16.77
N VAL A 351 -13.89 -1.70 -17.15
CA VAL A 351 -12.97 -1.10 -18.13
C VAL A 351 -12.94 -1.81 -19.47
N GLY A 352 -13.43 -3.05 -19.55
CA GLY A 352 -13.35 -3.87 -20.76
C GLY A 352 -11.94 -4.34 -21.10
N ASP A 353 -11.04 -4.40 -20.12
CA ASP A 353 -9.62 -4.73 -20.27
C ASP A 353 -9.15 -5.71 -19.20
N ARG A 354 -7.95 -6.27 -19.40
CA ARG A 354 -7.30 -7.18 -18.47
C ARG A 354 -6.93 -6.48 -17.17
N ILE A 355 -7.20 -7.15 -16.05
CA ILE A 355 -6.72 -6.77 -14.73
C ILE A 355 -5.59 -7.74 -14.33
N TYR A 356 -4.39 -7.22 -14.12
CA TYR A 356 -3.24 -8.00 -13.66
C TYR A 356 -3.32 -8.23 -12.15
N ARG A 357 -2.96 -9.43 -11.70
CA ARG A 357 -2.93 -9.81 -10.27
C ARG A 357 -1.49 -9.76 -9.79
N ARG A 358 -1.01 -8.57 -9.41
CA ARG A 358 0.41 -8.32 -9.20
C ARG A 358 0.83 -8.13 -7.75
N SER A 359 2.13 -8.22 -7.51
CA SER A 359 2.76 -7.73 -6.28
C SER A 359 3.04 -6.23 -6.39
N ALA A 360 2.84 -5.50 -5.29
CA ALA A 360 3.43 -4.19 -5.11
C ALA A 360 4.97 -4.29 -5.07
N THR A 361 5.65 -3.19 -5.36
CA THR A 361 7.12 -3.09 -5.21
C THR A 361 7.53 -2.64 -3.81
N GLY A 362 6.60 -2.07 -3.06
CA GLY A 362 6.69 -1.68 -1.66
C GLY A 362 5.81 -2.54 -0.75
N GLY A 363 5.32 -1.94 0.31
CA GLY A 363 4.34 -2.49 1.24
C GLY A 363 3.61 -1.35 1.93
N GLY A 364 2.35 -1.58 2.31
CA GLY A 364 1.45 -0.64 2.97
C GLY A 364 0.57 -1.35 4.00
N ASP A 365 -0.59 -0.80 4.25
CA ASP A 365 -1.55 -1.28 5.27
C ASP A 365 -2.05 -2.70 5.01
N ALA A 366 -2.08 -3.18 3.75
CA ALA A 366 -2.47 -4.54 3.39
C ALA A 366 -1.72 -5.62 4.19
N LYS A 367 -0.45 -5.38 4.50
CA LYS A 367 0.38 -6.26 5.30
C LYS A 367 -0.18 -6.46 6.72
N THR A 368 -0.69 -5.41 7.33
CA THR A 368 -1.24 -5.46 8.69
C THR A 368 -2.52 -6.30 8.72
N PHE A 369 -3.40 -6.13 7.74
CA PHE A 369 -4.62 -6.93 7.61
C PHE A 369 -4.32 -8.40 7.32
N ARG A 370 -3.45 -8.70 6.33
CA ARG A 370 -3.06 -10.07 5.99
C ARG A 370 -2.40 -10.80 7.16
N ASN A 371 -1.54 -10.11 7.94
CA ASN A 371 -0.94 -10.66 9.16
C ASN A 371 -1.98 -10.88 10.29
N ALA A 372 -3.12 -10.22 10.24
CA ALA A 372 -4.26 -10.48 11.13
C ALA A 372 -5.16 -11.61 10.62
N GLY A 373 -4.85 -12.22 9.45
CA GLY A 373 -5.63 -13.30 8.85
C GLY A 373 -6.83 -12.81 8.03
N VAL A 374 -6.91 -11.51 7.73
CA VAL A 374 -7.96 -10.93 6.89
C VAL A 374 -7.53 -10.97 5.43
N PRO A 375 -8.23 -11.71 4.54
CA PRO A 375 -8.02 -11.64 3.10
C PRO A 375 -8.04 -10.19 2.61
N THR A 376 -6.96 -9.73 1.94
CA THR A 376 -6.83 -8.30 1.63
C THR A 376 -6.17 -8.08 0.28
N VAL A 377 -6.74 -7.17 -0.50
CA VAL A 377 -6.16 -6.66 -1.75
C VAL A 377 -6.20 -5.14 -1.78
N GLU A 378 -5.34 -4.56 -2.62
CA GLU A 378 -5.38 -3.12 -2.93
C GLU A 378 -5.96 -2.96 -4.32
N PHE A 379 -6.88 -2.01 -4.48
CA PHE A 379 -7.49 -1.73 -5.77
C PHE A 379 -8.03 -0.31 -5.86
N GLY A 380 -7.60 0.41 -6.90
CA GLY A 380 -8.17 1.68 -7.32
C GLY A 380 -7.68 2.07 -8.72
N PHE A 381 -8.60 2.55 -9.56
CA PHE A 381 -8.23 3.25 -10.78
C PHE A 381 -7.72 4.64 -10.42
N GLY A 382 -6.66 5.05 -11.08
CA GLY A 382 -6.04 6.36 -10.88
C GLY A 382 -5.06 6.66 -12.00
N THR A 383 -4.03 7.40 -11.68
CA THR A 383 -2.99 7.79 -12.61
C THR A 383 -1.62 7.37 -12.10
N ASP A 384 -0.59 7.51 -12.94
CA ASP A 384 0.80 7.26 -12.58
C ASP A 384 1.48 8.48 -11.92
N THR A 385 0.68 9.39 -11.34
CA THR A 385 1.15 10.61 -10.69
C THR A 385 1.18 10.52 -9.16
N VAL A 386 1.12 9.32 -8.59
CA VAL A 386 1.27 9.07 -7.15
C VAL A 386 2.55 9.76 -6.63
N HIS A 387 2.42 10.58 -5.58
CA HIS A 387 3.51 11.36 -4.97
C HIS A 387 4.20 12.39 -5.89
N ALA A 388 3.76 12.53 -7.14
CA ALA A 388 4.35 13.49 -8.08
C ALA A 388 3.86 14.94 -7.86
N VAL A 389 4.57 15.88 -8.43
CA VAL A 389 4.08 17.25 -8.62
C VAL A 389 2.94 17.22 -9.64
N ASP A 390 1.94 18.09 -9.47
CA ASP A 390 0.73 18.10 -10.29
C ASP A 390 -0.01 16.75 -10.33
N GLU A 391 -0.03 16.05 -9.19
CA GLU A 391 -0.84 14.84 -9.00
C GLU A 391 -2.29 15.11 -9.39
N TYR A 392 -2.90 14.15 -10.11
CA TYR A 392 -4.29 14.28 -10.52
C TYR A 392 -5.00 12.92 -10.61
N THR A 393 -6.31 12.97 -10.54
CA THR A 393 -7.19 11.87 -10.95
C THR A 393 -8.09 12.32 -12.10
N THR A 394 -8.88 11.41 -12.65
CA THR A 394 -9.85 11.72 -13.71
C THR A 394 -11.27 11.41 -13.26
N ARG A 395 -12.25 12.17 -13.80
CA ARG A 395 -13.67 11.87 -13.58
C ARG A 395 -14.00 10.42 -13.94
N GLU A 396 -13.40 9.90 -15.01
CA GLU A 396 -13.58 8.52 -15.43
C GLU A 396 -13.07 7.52 -14.37
N ALA A 397 -11.87 7.71 -13.83
CA ALA A 397 -11.32 6.86 -12.79
C ALA A 397 -12.20 6.86 -11.53
N LEU A 398 -12.65 8.03 -11.10
CA LEU A 398 -13.55 8.18 -9.94
C LEU A 398 -14.88 7.42 -10.13
N VAL A 399 -15.52 7.58 -11.29
CA VAL A 399 -16.79 6.89 -11.60
C VAL A 399 -16.60 5.37 -11.64
N ARG A 400 -15.54 4.89 -12.29
CA ARG A 400 -15.24 3.46 -12.40
C ARG A 400 -14.91 2.85 -11.04
N ASN A 401 -14.18 3.57 -10.18
CA ASN A 401 -13.94 3.15 -8.81
C ASN A 401 -15.26 2.99 -8.05
N ALA A 402 -16.14 3.99 -8.11
CA ALA A 402 -17.45 3.93 -7.46
C ALA A 402 -18.29 2.75 -8.00
N GLU A 403 -18.26 2.48 -9.31
CA GLU A 403 -18.93 1.34 -9.91
C GLU A 403 -18.39 0.00 -9.39
N VAL A 404 -17.06 -0.17 -9.32
CA VAL A 404 -16.45 -1.38 -8.79
C VAL A 404 -16.81 -1.57 -7.32
N TYR A 405 -16.62 -0.55 -6.48
CA TYR A 405 -16.92 -0.64 -5.04
C TYR A 405 -18.41 -0.90 -4.77
N ALA A 406 -19.31 -0.40 -5.62
CA ALA A 406 -20.73 -0.67 -5.50
C ALA A 406 -21.12 -2.12 -5.91
N ARG A 407 -20.42 -2.73 -6.87
CA ARG A 407 -20.67 -4.10 -7.34
C ARG A 407 -19.98 -5.16 -6.49
N LEU A 408 -18.88 -4.78 -5.87
CA LEU A 408 -17.99 -5.73 -5.21
C LEU A 408 -18.62 -6.53 -4.06
N PRO A 409 -19.53 -5.98 -3.22
CA PRO A 409 -20.18 -6.74 -2.17
C PRO A 409 -20.92 -7.98 -2.69
N GLU A 410 -21.62 -7.86 -3.81
CA GLU A 410 -22.35 -8.95 -4.46
C GLU A 410 -21.40 -9.92 -5.16
N ALA A 411 -20.45 -9.39 -5.94
CA ALA A 411 -19.49 -10.21 -6.67
C ALA A 411 -18.60 -11.04 -5.73
N TRP A 412 -18.24 -10.50 -4.56
CA TRP A 412 -17.48 -11.21 -3.55
C TRP A 412 -18.32 -12.29 -2.85
N LEU A 413 -19.56 -11.98 -2.45
CA LEU A 413 -20.46 -12.96 -1.86
C LEU A 413 -20.66 -14.15 -2.81
N ASP A 414 -20.97 -13.89 -4.08
CA ASP A 414 -21.12 -14.92 -5.12
C ASP A 414 -19.84 -15.75 -5.31
N ALA A 415 -18.65 -15.13 -5.22
CA ALA A 415 -17.38 -15.84 -5.34
C ALA A 415 -17.10 -16.76 -4.15
N VAL A 416 -17.43 -16.31 -2.95
CA VAL A 416 -17.31 -17.11 -1.71
C VAL A 416 -18.26 -18.31 -1.77
N GLU A 417 -19.54 -18.10 -2.12
CA GLU A 417 -20.53 -19.17 -2.23
C GLU A 417 -20.15 -20.24 -3.29
N ARG A 418 -19.50 -19.82 -4.38
CA ARG A 418 -18.98 -20.75 -5.39
C ARG A 418 -17.79 -21.57 -4.89
N ALA A 419 -16.97 -21.00 -4.00
CA ALA A 419 -15.77 -21.63 -3.44
C ALA A 419 -16.10 -22.59 -2.27
N GLU A 420 -17.22 -22.38 -1.58
CA GLU A 420 -17.69 -23.26 -0.52
C GLU A 420 -18.08 -24.66 -1.10
N PRO A 421 -17.63 -25.76 -0.49
CA PRO A 421 -18.05 -27.11 -0.93
C PRO A 421 -19.57 -27.22 -0.85
N GLN A 422 -20.25 -27.53 -1.97
CA GLN A 422 -21.66 -27.89 -1.90
C GLN A 422 -21.78 -29.09 -0.96
N GLU A 423 -22.46 -28.91 0.16
CA GLU A 423 -22.86 -30.03 0.98
C GLU A 423 -23.69 -30.97 0.10
N THR A 424 -23.09 -32.08 -0.31
CA THR A 424 -23.83 -33.15 -1.00
C THR A 424 -24.78 -33.71 0.03
N ASP A 425 -26.07 -33.39 -0.11
CA ASP A 425 -27.19 -34.09 0.56
C ASP A 425 -27.04 -35.59 0.31
N THR A 426 -26.35 -36.28 1.20
CA THR A 426 -26.38 -37.73 1.29
C THR A 426 -27.63 -38.10 2.07
N ASN A 427 -28.75 -38.19 1.34
CA ASN A 427 -29.94 -38.92 1.80
C ASN A 427 -29.73 -40.42 1.69
#